data_3ab08f8e4868ccd2e9c252cadd8d1c70
#
_entry.id   3ab08f8e4868ccd2e9c252cadd8d1c70
#
_cell.length_a   1.000
_cell.length_b   1.000
_cell.length_c   1.000
_cell.angle_alpha   90.00
_cell.angle_beta   90.00
_cell.angle_gamma   90.00
#
_symmetry.space_group_name_H-M   'P 1'
#
loop_
_entity.id
_entity.type
_entity.pdbx_description
1 polymer ?
#
loop_
_entity_poly.entity_id
_entity_poly.type
_entity_poly.pdbx_seq_one_letter_code
_entity_poly.pdbx_strand_id
1 'polypeptide(L)'
;MEKKTIRLIVPDWQAGDNPVYYFGAKILQVIAPKKEGQKEITIPVPDDFKPLERENGVTAQSAVYQQVKDTVSAIDKEAPDKIITFGGNCLVSQAPFAYLNEKYDDLGVLWVDAHPDISNPEIYENEHAMVLANLLGAGDPKLSGLVRKTLKPSQVR
;
A
#
# COMPACT_ATOMS: atom_id res chain seq x y z
N MET A 1 -21.72 -17.99 4.01
CA MET A 1 -21.15 -17.08 5.04
C MET A 1 -20.95 -15.71 4.42
N GLU A 2 -21.27 -14.66 5.17
CA GLU A 2 -21.05 -13.29 4.70
C GLU A 2 -19.53 -13.02 4.61
N LYS A 3 -19.08 -12.40 3.50
CA LYS A 3 -17.65 -12.12 3.27
C LYS A 3 -17.20 -11.00 4.19
N LYS A 4 -16.17 -11.26 5.01
CA LYS A 4 -15.58 -10.26 5.93
C LYS A 4 -14.92 -9.14 5.13
N THR A 5 -15.37 -7.92 5.35
CA THR A 5 -14.81 -6.71 4.72
C THR A 5 -14.16 -5.83 5.77
N ILE A 6 -12.93 -5.38 5.52
CA ILE A 6 -12.28 -4.34 6.33
C ILE A 6 -12.09 -3.06 5.54
N ARG A 7 -11.94 -1.95 6.27
CA ARG A 7 -11.57 -0.63 5.76
C ARG A 7 -10.21 -0.28 6.33
N LEU A 8 -9.21 -0.12 5.49
CA LEU A 8 -7.88 0.34 5.87
C LEU A 8 -7.75 1.83 5.59
N ILE A 9 -7.27 2.56 6.57
CA ILE A 9 -6.91 3.97 6.44
C ILE A 9 -5.39 4.04 6.58
N VAL A 10 -4.71 4.36 5.50
CA VAL A 10 -3.25 4.42 5.45
C VAL A 10 -2.85 5.81 4.96
N PRO A 11 -2.75 6.80 5.86
CA PRO A 11 -2.50 8.19 5.48
C PRO A 11 -1.02 8.42 5.15
N ASP A 12 -0.46 7.54 4.31
CA ASP A 12 0.94 7.63 3.90
C ASP A 12 1.19 8.87 3.05
N TRP A 13 2.16 9.65 3.48
CA TRP A 13 2.70 10.78 2.76
C TRP A 13 4.19 10.59 2.44
N GLN A 14 4.86 9.71 3.21
CA GLN A 14 6.31 9.56 3.22
C GLN A 14 6.81 8.90 1.94
N ALA A 15 6.09 7.93 1.41
CA ALA A 15 6.49 7.25 0.17
C ALA A 15 6.46 8.14 -1.07
N GLY A 16 5.81 9.29 -1.00
CA GLY A 16 5.78 10.28 -2.08
C GLY A 16 6.37 11.64 -1.69
N ASP A 17 6.92 11.76 -0.47
CA ASP A 17 7.46 12.99 0.11
C ASP A 17 6.50 14.18 -0.04
N ASN A 18 5.21 13.95 0.23
CA ASN A 18 4.19 14.97 0.04
C ASN A 18 3.13 14.94 1.16
N PRO A 19 3.17 15.90 2.11
CA PRO A 19 2.21 16.00 3.21
C PRO A 19 0.73 16.05 2.79
N VAL A 20 0.42 16.53 1.59
CA VAL A 20 -0.95 16.61 1.08
C VAL A 20 -1.61 15.23 1.00
N TYR A 21 -0.84 14.18 0.77
CA TYR A 21 -1.33 12.80 0.72
C TYR A 21 -1.95 12.36 2.06
N TYR A 22 -1.38 12.78 3.19
CA TYR A 22 -1.95 12.50 4.50
C TYR A 22 -3.38 13.03 4.62
N PHE A 23 -3.58 14.29 4.24
CA PHE A 23 -4.88 14.94 4.32
C PHE A 23 -5.89 14.33 3.35
N GLY A 24 -5.46 13.94 2.15
CA GLY A 24 -6.29 13.24 1.17
C GLY A 24 -6.88 11.95 1.74
N ALA A 25 -6.08 11.11 2.38
CA ALA A 25 -6.54 9.89 3.04
C ALA A 25 -7.55 10.17 4.16
N LYS A 26 -7.30 11.22 4.98
CA LYS A 26 -8.20 11.62 6.06
C LYS A 26 -9.53 12.14 5.54
N ILE A 27 -9.53 12.90 4.46
CA ILE A 27 -10.76 13.37 3.82
C ILE A 27 -11.56 12.17 3.30
N LEU A 28 -10.93 11.25 2.59
CA LEU A 28 -11.59 10.03 2.09
C LEU A 28 -12.18 9.20 3.22
N GLN A 29 -11.49 9.09 4.35
CA GLN A 29 -12.00 8.41 5.55
C GLN A 29 -13.35 8.98 6.01
N VAL A 30 -13.50 10.31 5.96
CA VAL A 30 -14.71 11.01 6.44
C VAL A 30 -15.85 10.95 5.44
N ILE A 31 -15.56 11.20 4.15
CA ILE A 31 -16.60 11.35 3.13
C ILE A 31 -17.06 10.02 2.51
N ALA A 32 -16.22 8.99 2.54
CA ALA A 32 -16.57 7.71 1.94
C ALA A 32 -17.67 6.99 2.75
N PRO A 33 -18.75 6.51 2.08
CA PRO A 33 -19.84 5.83 2.76
C PRO A 33 -19.35 4.64 3.59
N LYS A 34 -19.85 4.52 4.81
CA LYS A 34 -19.62 3.36 5.68
C LYS A 34 -20.82 2.43 5.65
N LYS A 35 -20.54 1.12 5.59
CA LYS A 35 -21.56 0.09 5.79
C LYS A 35 -21.38 -0.51 7.17
N GLU A 36 -22.50 -0.86 7.80
CA GLU A 36 -22.48 -1.59 9.07
C GLU A 36 -21.70 -2.91 8.94
N GLY A 37 -21.01 -3.32 9.99
CA GLY A 37 -20.19 -4.54 10.02
C GLY A 37 -18.80 -4.40 9.37
N GLN A 38 -18.46 -3.28 8.74
CA GLN A 38 -17.11 -3.04 8.21
C GLN A 38 -16.19 -2.49 9.30
N LYS A 39 -15.24 -3.32 9.76
CA LYS A 39 -14.21 -2.88 10.72
C LYS A 39 -13.25 -1.90 10.03
N GLU A 40 -13.04 -0.76 10.66
CA GLU A 40 -12.08 0.25 10.22
C GLU A 40 -10.78 0.13 11.02
N ILE A 41 -9.66 0.17 10.33
CA ILE A 41 -8.31 0.05 10.90
C ILE A 41 -7.48 1.19 10.32
N THR A 42 -6.93 2.03 11.19
CA THR A 42 -5.99 3.08 10.78
C THR A 42 -4.58 2.63 11.07
N ILE A 43 -3.73 2.67 10.05
CA ILE A 43 -2.29 2.43 10.20
C ILE A 43 -1.65 3.73 10.69
N PRO A 44 -0.87 3.68 11.78
CA PRO A 44 -0.18 4.87 12.27
C PRO A 44 0.86 5.36 11.26
N VAL A 45 0.77 6.63 10.89
CA VAL A 45 1.76 7.35 10.09
C VAL A 45 2.03 8.67 10.79
N PRO A 46 3.30 9.07 11.00
CA PRO A 46 3.63 10.35 11.60
C PRO A 46 3.01 11.53 10.84
N ASP A 47 2.49 12.52 11.58
CA ASP A 47 1.86 13.72 11.04
C ASP A 47 2.63 15.00 11.43
N ASP A 48 3.89 14.85 11.80
CA ASP A 48 4.79 15.95 12.14
C ASP A 48 5.49 16.56 10.91
N PHE A 49 5.33 15.93 9.75
CA PHE A 49 5.81 16.35 8.42
C PHE A 49 7.26 16.84 8.41
N LYS A 50 8.12 16.18 9.18
CA LYS A 50 9.55 16.48 9.20
C LYS A 50 10.21 16.15 7.87
N PRO A 51 11.31 16.84 7.51
CA PRO A 51 12.11 16.46 6.36
C PRO A 51 12.49 14.99 6.40
N LEU A 52 12.37 14.33 5.25
CA LEU A 52 12.67 12.90 5.10
C LEU A 52 14.11 12.70 4.66
N GLU A 53 14.75 11.67 5.19
CA GLU A 53 16.09 11.28 4.79
C GLU A 53 16.02 10.20 3.69
N ARG A 54 17.05 10.19 2.84
CA ARG A 54 17.21 9.18 1.80
C ARG A 54 18.05 8.02 2.33
N GLU A 55 17.53 6.80 2.21
CA GLU A 55 18.18 5.56 2.65
C GLU A 55 18.23 4.56 1.47
N ASN A 56 19.43 4.06 1.14
CA ASN A 56 19.63 3.09 0.05
C ASN A 56 19.00 3.50 -1.30
N GLY A 57 19.02 4.78 -1.60
CA GLY A 57 18.41 5.31 -2.83
C GLY A 57 16.94 5.67 -2.73
N VAL A 58 16.28 5.42 -1.59
CA VAL A 58 14.84 5.63 -1.39
C VAL A 58 14.57 6.60 -0.25
N THR A 59 13.64 7.53 -0.46
CA THR A 59 13.19 8.50 0.55
C THR A 59 12.44 7.78 1.67
N ALA A 60 12.85 7.99 2.91
CA ALA A 60 12.25 7.43 4.13
C ALA A 60 12.06 5.89 4.09
N GLN A 61 12.96 5.16 3.42
CA GLN A 61 12.80 3.71 3.18
C GLN A 61 12.46 2.91 4.44
N SER A 62 13.11 3.17 5.56
CA SER A 62 12.87 2.43 6.81
C SER A 62 11.50 2.71 7.40
N ALA A 63 11.03 3.96 7.36
CA ALA A 63 9.72 4.33 7.85
C ALA A 63 8.61 3.73 6.98
N VAL A 64 8.77 3.84 5.67
CA VAL A 64 7.86 3.28 4.67
C VAL A 64 7.80 1.75 4.77
N TYR A 65 8.94 1.08 4.92
CA TYR A 65 9.00 -0.37 5.15
C TYR A 65 8.23 -0.78 6.41
N GLN A 66 8.41 -0.06 7.52
CA GLN A 66 7.70 -0.38 8.77
C GLN A 66 6.20 -0.22 8.61
N GLN A 67 5.75 0.85 7.94
CA GLN A 67 4.34 1.09 7.66
C GLN A 67 3.71 -0.03 6.82
N VAL A 68 4.38 -0.48 5.74
CA VAL A 68 3.88 -1.61 4.93
C VAL A 68 3.82 -2.88 5.77
N LYS A 69 4.84 -3.15 6.59
CA LYS A 69 4.87 -4.29 7.52
C LYS A 69 3.74 -4.26 8.54
N ASP A 70 3.44 -3.10 9.10
CA ASP A 70 2.32 -2.92 10.03
C ASP A 70 0.98 -3.14 9.33
N THR A 71 0.87 -2.69 8.08
CA THR A 71 -0.32 -2.92 7.24
C THR A 71 -0.51 -4.42 6.96
N VAL A 72 0.56 -5.14 6.59
CA VAL A 72 0.52 -6.60 6.42
C VAL A 72 0.05 -7.28 7.69
N SER A 73 0.63 -6.92 8.84
CA SER A 73 0.28 -7.49 10.14
C SER A 73 -1.19 -7.26 10.51
N ALA A 74 -1.70 -6.06 10.22
CA ALA A 74 -3.10 -5.72 10.47
C ALA A 74 -4.06 -6.53 9.59
N ILE A 75 -3.72 -6.72 8.31
CA ILE A 75 -4.51 -7.53 7.37
C ILE A 75 -4.49 -9.00 7.78
N ASP A 76 -3.32 -9.56 8.08
CA ASP A 76 -3.17 -10.95 8.50
C ASP A 76 -4.00 -11.27 9.75
N LYS A 77 -3.97 -10.38 10.75
CA LYS A 77 -4.74 -10.51 11.97
C LYS A 77 -6.24 -10.58 11.72
N GLU A 78 -6.74 -9.81 10.78
CA GLU A 78 -8.17 -9.76 10.46
C GLU A 78 -8.59 -10.85 9.47
N ALA A 79 -7.68 -11.36 8.66
CA ALA A 79 -7.93 -12.36 7.62
C ALA A 79 -9.17 -12.06 6.74
N PRO A 80 -9.29 -10.84 6.16
CA PRO A 80 -10.50 -10.43 5.46
C PRO A 80 -10.66 -11.13 4.13
N ASP A 81 -11.91 -11.11 3.59
CA ASP A 81 -12.21 -11.52 2.22
C ASP A 81 -12.19 -10.35 1.23
N LYS A 82 -12.41 -9.14 1.75
CA LYS A 82 -12.41 -7.88 0.98
C LYS A 82 -11.71 -6.79 1.76
N ILE A 83 -10.99 -5.95 1.05
CA ILE A 83 -10.28 -4.80 1.63
C ILE A 83 -10.69 -3.56 0.85
N ILE A 84 -11.09 -2.51 1.56
CA ILE A 84 -11.27 -1.17 1.01
C ILE A 84 -10.16 -0.33 1.62
N THR A 85 -9.27 0.21 0.80
CA THR A 85 -8.14 1.02 1.27
C THR A 85 -8.35 2.48 0.90
N PHE A 86 -8.21 3.34 1.89
CA PHE A 86 -8.12 4.80 1.72
C PHE A 86 -6.68 5.20 2.02
N GLY A 87 -6.00 5.63 1.01
CA GLY A 87 -4.58 5.92 1.11
C GLY A 87 -4.21 7.33 0.72
N GLY A 88 -2.99 7.68 1.06
CA GLY A 88 -2.36 8.91 0.64
C GLY A 88 -1.80 8.81 -0.78
N ASN A 89 -1.15 7.68 -1.08
CA ASN A 89 -0.48 7.45 -2.36
C ASN A 89 -0.57 5.97 -2.79
N CYS A 90 0.06 5.62 -3.91
CA CYS A 90 -0.03 4.30 -4.53
C CYS A 90 0.51 3.17 -3.64
N LEU A 91 1.53 3.43 -2.80
CA LEU A 91 2.17 2.40 -1.98
C LEU A 91 1.21 1.67 -1.03
N VAL A 92 0.15 2.32 -0.59
CA VAL A 92 -0.84 1.71 0.31
C VAL A 92 -1.54 0.49 -0.31
N SER A 93 -1.39 0.30 -1.62
CA SER A 93 -1.92 -0.86 -2.36
C SER A 93 -1.07 -2.12 -2.21
N GLN A 94 0.22 -2.00 -1.85
CA GLN A 94 1.13 -3.15 -1.85
C GLN A 94 0.66 -4.27 -0.91
N ALA A 95 0.43 -3.98 0.35
CA ALA A 95 0.03 -4.99 1.33
C ALA A 95 -1.34 -5.64 1.00
N PRO A 96 -2.40 -4.88 0.65
CA PRO A 96 -3.67 -5.45 0.21
C PRO A 96 -3.56 -6.38 -1.00
N PHE A 97 -2.85 -5.98 -2.06
CA PHE A 97 -2.70 -6.81 -3.26
C PHE A 97 -1.86 -8.05 -2.98
N ALA A 98 -0.76 -7.93 -2.24
CA ALA A 98 0.06 -9.08 -1.86
C ALA A 98 -0.75 -10.12 -1.07
N TYR A 99 -1.53 -9.69 -0.08
CA TYR A 99 -2.41 -10.55 0.71
C TYR A 99 -3.47 -11.23 -0.16
N LEU A 100 -4.17 -10.48 -1.00
CA LEU A 100 -5.22 -11.04 -1.86
C LEU A 100 -4.67 -12.02 -2.90
N ASN A 101 -3.46 -11.75 -3.43
CA ASN A 101 -2.79 -12.67 -4.36
C ASN A 101 -2.35 -13.99 -3.69
N GLU A 102 -2.03 -13.95 -2.40
CA GLU A 102 -1.76 -15.15 -1.63
C GLU A 102 -3.05 -15.94 -1.34
N LYS A 103 -4.14 -15.22 -1.03
CA LYS A 103 -5.42 -15.80 -0.65
C LYS A 103 -6.21 -16.40 -1.82
N TYR A 104 -6.11 -15.80 -3.02
CA TYR A 104 -6.91 -16.18 -4.19
C TYR A 104 -6.00 -16.57 -5.36
N ASP A 105 -6.18 -17.80 -5.90
CA ASP A 105 -5.34 -18.32 -6.98
C ASP A 105 -5.61 -17.66 -8.34
N ASP A 106 -6.81 -17.16 -8.56
CA ASP A 106 -7.29 -16.56 -9.81
C ASP A 106 -7.39 -15.02 -9.74
N LEU A 107 -6.60 -14.38 -8.87
CA LEU A 107 -6.62 -12.92 -8.73
C LEU A 107 -6.23 -12.24 -10.05
N GLY A 108 -7.09 -11.35 -10.54
CA GLY A 108 -6.77 -10.36 -11.57
C GLY A 108 -6.65 -8.96 -10.93
N VAL A 109 -5.74 -8.15 -11.44
CA VAL A 109 -5.51 -6.78 -11.00
C VAL A 109 -5.88 -5.83 -12.13
N LEU A 110 -6.78 -4.89 -11.85
CA LEU A 110 -7.03 -3.74 -12.72
C LEU A 110 -6.30 -2.54 -12.09
N TRP A 111 -5.24 -2.07 -12.78
CA TRP A 111 -4.43 -0.94 -12.34
C TRP A 111 -4.89 0.33 -13.06
N VAL A 112 -5.60 1.21 -12.33
CA VAL A 112 -6.15 2.44 -12.89
C VAL A 112 -5.39 3.62 -12.28
N ASP A 113 -4.33 4.03 -12.96
CA ASP A 113 -3.40 5.07 -12.52
C ASP A 113 -2.87 5.85 -13.72
N ALA A 114 -2.43 7.09 -13.52
CA ALA A 114 -1.73 7.87 -14.53
C ALA A 114 -0.30 7.36 -14.80
N HIS A 115 0.25 6.57 -13.87
CA HIS A 115 1.59 6.01 -13.93
C HIS A 115 1.54 4.47 -13.75
N PRO A 116 2.50 3.74 -14.31
CA PRO A 116 2.54 2.28 -14.18
C PRO A 116 3.15 1.79 -12.87
N ASP A 117 3.76 2.65 -12.07
CA ASP A 117 4.44 2.38 -10.78
C ASP A 117 5.42 1.19 -10.83
N ILE A 118 6.20 1.13 -11.91
CA ILE A 118 7.19 0.07 -12.18
C ILE A 118 8.64 0.57 -12.10
N SER A 119 8.88 1.64 -11.33
CA SER A 119 10.22 2.17 -11.09
C SER A 119 11.03 1.27 -10.14
N ASN A 120 12.27 1.65 -9.88
CA ASN A 120 13.16 1.06 -8.90
C ASN A 120 14.07 2.13 -8.28
N PRO A 121 14.84 1.83 -7.22
CA PRO A 121 15.67 2.81 -6.52
C PRO A 121 16.80 3.45 -7.36
N GLU A 122 17.17 2.86 -8.49
CA GLU A 122 18.18 3.40 -9.41
C GLU A 122 17.60 4.50 -10.31
N ILE A 123 16.28 4.46 -10.57
CA ILE A 123 15.58 5.36 -11.49
C ILE A 123 14.89 6.49 -10.74
N TYR A 124 14.27 6.17 -9.59
CA TYR A 124 13.46 7.14 -8.85
C TYR A 124 13.58 6.89 -7.34
N GLU A 125 13.47 7.93 -6.53
CA GLU A 125 13.71 7.85 -5.09
C GLU A 125 12.46 7.66 -4.24
N ASN A 126 11.27 7.92 -4.78
CA ASN A 126 10.02 7.85 -4.02
C ASN A 126 9.32 6.52 -4.24
N GLU A 127 9.10 5.79 -3.15
CA GLU A 127 8.61 4.41 -3.15
C GLU A 127 7.21 4.25 -3.78
N HIS A 128 6.36 5.30 -3.76
CA HIS A 128 5.04 5.21 -4.37
C HIS A 128 5.07 4.88 -5.86
N ALA A 129 6.16 5.24 -6.57
CA ALA A 129 6.33 4.92 -7.99
C ALA A 129 6.88 3.51 -8.26
N MET A 130 7.09 2.69 -7.22
CA MET A 130 7.66 1.34 -7.31
C MET A 130 6.67 0.23 -6.96
N VAL A 131 5.43 0.57 -6.64
CA VAL A 131 4.47 -0.35 -6.01
C VAL A 131 4.19 -1.57 -6.86
N LEU A 132 3.88 -1.38 -8.14
CA LEU A 132 3.62 -2.51 -9.04
C LEU A 132 4.89 -3.31 -9.29
N ALA A 133 6.06 -2.65 -9.38
CA ALA A 133 7.35 -3.34 -9.48
C ALA A 133 7.62 -4.21 -8.24
N ASN A 134 7.33 -3.71 -7.02
CA ASN A 134 7.45 -4.48 -5.78
C ASN A 134 6.55 -5.72 -5.81
N LEU A 135 5.30 -5.57 -6.22
CA LEU A 135 4.35 -6.68 -6.33
C LEU A 135 4.80 -7.72 -7.36
N LEU A 136 5.54 -7.30 -8.40
CA LEU A 136 6.14 -8.17 -9.42
C LEU A 136 7.52 -8.73 -9.00
N GLY A 137 8.09 -8.28 -7.88
CA GLY A 137 9.40 -8.70 -7.37
C GLY A 137 10.60 -8.01 -8.04
N ALA A 138 10.40 -6.85 -8.68
CA ALA A 138 11.40 -6.13 -9.46
C ALA A 138 11.64 -4.66 -9.03
N GLY A 139 11.01 -4.21 -7.94
CA GLY A 139 11.15 -2.85 -7.40
C GLY A 139 12.26 -2.71 -6.36
N ASP A 140 11.98 -2.01 -5.24
CA ASP A 140 12.88 -1.96 -4.10
C ASP A 140 13.03 -3.35 -3.47
N PRO A 141 14.25 -3.91 -3.36
CA PRO A 141 14.47 -5.22 -2.76
C PRO A 141 13.92 -5.36 -1.33
N LYS A 142 13.95 -4.29 -0.53
CA LYS A 142 13.48 -4.28 0.85
C LYS A 142 11.96 -4.37 0.91
N LEU A 143 11.25 -3.61 0.09
CA LEU A 143 9.78 -3.59 0.03
C LEU A 143 9.24 -4.81 -0.72
N SER A 144 9.88 -5.23 -1.82
CA SER A 144 9.56 -6.47 -2.54
C SER A 144 9.68 -7.70 -1.64
N GLY A 145 10.62 -7.69 -0.69
CA GLY A 145 10.80 -8.77 0.30
C GLY A 145 9.60 -8.97 1.25
N LEU A 146 8.66 -8.02 1.32
CA LEU A 146 7.42 -8.16 2.08
C LEU A 146 6.31 -8.88 1.27
N VAL A 147 6.52 -9.09 -0.03
CA VAL A 147 5.55 -9.75 -0.93
C VAL A 147 5.79 -11.26 -0.92
N ARG A 148 4.96 -12.01 -0.20
CA ARG A 148 5.14 -13.47 -0.03
C ARG A 148 4.89 -14.27 -1.31
N LYS A 149 3.95 -13.81 -2.15
CA LYS A 149 3.63 -14.39 -3.47
C LYS A 149 3.55 -13.24 -4.48
N THR A 150 4.51 -13.16 -5.39
CA THR A 150 4.55 -12.12 -6.41
C THR A 150 3.42 -12.26 -7.42
N LEU A 151 2.96 -11.14 -7.94
CA LEU A 151 2.07 -11.12 -9.10
C LEU A 151 2.82 -11.60 -10.35
N LYS A 152 2.08 -12.17 -11.28
CA LYS A 152 2.57 -12.43 -12.65
C LYS A 152 2.14 -11.25 -13.54
N PRO A 153 2.95 -10.82 -14.52
CA PRO A 153 2.55 -9.75 -15.44
C PRO A 153 1.20 -10.01 -16.14
N SER A 154 0.88 -11.28 -16.38
CA SER A 154 -0.40 -11.68 -17.00
C SER A 154 -1.63 -11.44 -16.12
N GLN A 155 -1.47 -11.19 -14.83
CA GLN A 155 -2.57 -10.88 -13.91
C GLN A 155 -2.96 -9.39 -13.92
N VAL A 156 -2.10 -8.53 -14.49
CA VAL A 156 -2.28 -7.06 -14.46
C VAL A 156 -2.84 -6.55 -15.78
N ARG A 157 -3.79 -5.62 -15.69
CA ARG A 157 -4.43 -4.94 -16.81
C ARG A 157 -4.51 -3.43 -16.55
#